data_8b86932776b46b7dd4f4383429207aa8
#
_entry.id   8b86932776b46b7dd4f4383429207aa8
#
_cell.length_a   1.000
_cell.length_b   1.000
_cell.length_c   1.000
_cell.angle_alpha   90.00
_cell.angle_beta   90.00
_cell.angle_gamma   90.00
#
_symmetry.space_group_name_H-M   'P 1'
#
loop_
_entity.id
_entity.type
_entity.pdbx_description
1 polymer ?
#
loop_
_entity_poly.entity_id
_entity_poly.type
_entity_poly.pdbx_seq_one_letter_code
_entity_poly.pdbx_strand_id
1 'polypeptide(L)'
;LISRFTYGGTPATEQRVIYINLQKLPGIPFGTGTPVPYPDPRYNTTVDLRFYGTFEVQIPDAENACKFYAEVLSKGVNAPQVYVKDIFKNEQYKNEFMQSLMVALNQLSAEGYSYNQITSQLNNLTNKTKDETANNWAQRGLMLTNIGLGPITISEETKELLKDRLKADTMLGGDVQRAMMTGAVARGIEAAGSNENGAMMGFMGMNMAMNAGNNVLGGMPAAPQQTTPQQPTPGGWKCSCGATNTGAF
;
A
#
# COMPACT_ATOMS: atom_id res chain seq x y z
N LEU A 1 -68.05 -12.38 9.69
CA LEU A 1 -68.86 -13.10 10.70
C LEU A 1 -69.20 -14.53 10.24
N ILE A 2 -69.61 -14.70 8.98
CA ILE A 2 -70.00 -16.01 8.42
C ILE A 2 -68.86 -17.01 8.38
N SER A 3 -67.59 -16.58 8.06
CA SER A 3 -66.42 -17.47 8.02
C SER A 3 -66.03 -18.08 9.37
N ARG A 4 -66.35 -17.43 10.49
CA ARG A 4 -66.12 -17.94 11.85
C ARG A 4 -67.02 -19.12 12.20
N PHE A 5 -68.27 -19.13 11.68
CA PHE A 5 -69.20 -20.25 11.90
C PHE A 5 -68.85 -21.50 11.07
N THR A 6 -68.30 -21.29 9.86
CA THR A 6 -67.99 -22.39 8.94
C THR A 6 -66.77 -23.19 9.36
N TYR A 7 -65.86 -22.60 10.13
CA TYR A 7 -64.55 -23.24 10.51
C TYR A 7 -64.40 -23.38 12.04
N GLY A 8 -65.49 -23.57 12.80
CA GLY A 8 -65.41 -23.87 14.22
C GLY A 8 -64.76 -22.80 15.09
N GLY A 9 -64.87 -21.52 14.66
CA GLY A 9 -64.34 -20.38 15.39
C GLY A 9 -62.89 -19.97 15.00
N THR A 10 -62.20 -20.78 14.20
CA THR A 10 -60.90 -20.41 13.63
C THR A 10 -61.08 -19.69 12.29
N PRO A 11 -60.39 -18.60 12.04
CA PRO A 11 -60.46 -17.92 10.73
C PRO A 11 -59.87 -18.80 9.64
N ALA A 12 -60.56 -18.87 8.49
CA ALA A 12 -60.10 -19.65 7.33
C ALA A 12 -58.80 -19.09 6.69
N THR A 13 -58.48 -17.83 6.99
CA THR A 13 -57.32 -17.13 6.46
C THR A 13 -56.58 -16.44 7.60
N GLU A 14 -55.30 -16.67 7.68
CA GLU A 14 -54.38 -15.95 8.56
C GLU A 14 -53.83 -14.75 7.80
N GLN A 15 -53.99 -13.56 8.34
CA GLN A 15 -53.40 -12.33 7.79
C GLN A 15 -52.32 -11.86 8.75
N ARG A 16 -51.12 -11.60 8.22
CA ARG A 16 -49.99 -11.06 8.96
C ARG A 16 -49.61 -9.71 8.38
N VAL A 17 -49.43 -8.73 9.24
CA VAL A 17 -48.91 -7.41 8.89
C VAL A 17 -47.47 -7.35 9.40
N ILE A 18 -46.56 -6.98 8.53
CA ILE A 18 -45.11 -6.92 8.83
C ILE A 18 -44.66 -5.48 8.62
N TYR A 19 -44.05 -4.93 9.66
CA TYR A 19 -43.43 -3.61 9.61
C TYR A 19 -41.94 -3.75 9.46
N ILE A 20 -41.36 -3.10 8.44
CA ILE A 20 -39.94 -3.09 8.16
C ILE A 20 -39.40 -1.68 8.39
N ASN A 21 -38.37 -1.55 9.23
CA ASN A 21 -37.74 -0.28 9.51
C ASN A 21 -36.82 0.11 8.34
N LEU A 22 -37.07 1.28 7.75
CA LEU A 22 -36.27 1.83 6.62
C LEU A 22 -35.18 2.79 7.10
N GLN A 23 -35.02 2.97 8.40
CA GLN A 23 -33.96 3.83 8.95
C GLN A 23 -32.59 3.18 8.75
N LYS A 24 -31.57 4.02 8.73
CA LYS A 24 -30.18 3.58 8.73
C LYS A 24 -29.85 2.85 10.02
N LEU A 25 -29.14 1.74 9.89
CA LEU A 25 -28.71 0.89 11.00
C LEU A 25 -27.19 0.99 11.16
N PRO A 26 -26.69 1.89 12.01
CA PRO A 26 -25.28 2.07 12.24
C PRO A 26 -24.71 1.03 13.22
N GLY A 27 -23.39 0.92 13.23
CA GLY A 27 -22.65 0.21 14.27
C GLY A 27 -22.70 -1.31 14.15
N ILE A 28 -22.70 -1.85 12.92
CA ILE A 28 -22.48 -3.28 12.67
C ILE A 28 -20.97 -3.51 12.67
N PRO A 29 -20.41 -4.26 13.66
CA PRO A 29 -18.98 -4.40 13.81
C PRO A 29 -18.40 -5.36 12.78
N PHE A 30 -17.20 -5.05 12.29
CA PHE A 30 -16.37 -5.94 11.52
C PHE A 30 -14.90 -5.84 11.94
N GLY A 31 -14.11 -6.84 11.58
CA GLY A 31 -12.68 -6.85 11.85
C GLY A 31 -11.99 -8.00 11.14
N THR A 32 -10.69 -7.84 10.95
CA THR A 32 -9.84 -8.85 10.34
C THR A 32 -9.39 -9.85 11.40
N GLY A 33 -9.86 -11.09 11.35
CA GLY A 33 -9.36 -12.18 12.20
C GLY A 33 -7.94 -12.59 11.79
N THR A 34 -7.70 -12.68 10.48
CA THR A 34 -6.39 -12.88 9.86
C THR A 34 -5.95 -11.58 9.14
N PRO A 35 -4.64 -11.33 9.02
CA PRO A 35 -4.15 -10.20 8.25
C PRO A 35 -4.66 -10.24 6.81
N VAL A 36 -4.97 -9.07 6.26
CA VAL A 36 -5.39 -8.90 4.87
C VAL A 36 -4.20 -8.42 4.05
N PRO A 37 -3.77 -9.16 3.02
CA PRO A 37 -2.68 -8.74 2.17
C PRO A 37 -3.09 -7.52 1.33
N TYR A 38 -2.29 -6.48 1.37
CA TYR A 38 -2.44 -5.26 0.60
C TYR A 38 -1.20 -5.03 -0.25
N PRO A 39 -1.30 -5.09 -1.58
CA PRO A 39 -0.20 -4.74 -2.47
C PRO A 39 0.08 -3.24 -2.36
N ASP A 40 1.19 -2.86 -1.76
CA ASP A 40 1.53 -1.44 -1.59
C ASP A 40 2.35 -0.95 -2.76
N PRO A 41 1.83 -0.02 -3.59
CA PRO A 41 2.53 0.47 -4.78
C PRO A 41 3.77 1.29 -4.45
N ARG A 42 3.81 1.96 -3.29
CA ARG A 42 4.95 2.78 -2.87
C ARG A 42 6.17 1.94 -2.51
N TYR A 43 5.93 0.83 -1.81
CA TYR A 43 7.01 -0.04 -1.35
C TYR A 43 7.25 -1.22 -2.29
N ASN A 44 6.41 -1.36 -3.34
CA ASN A 44 6.43 -2.49 -4.29
C ASN A 44 6.51 -3.84 -3.56
N THR A 45 5.69 -4.00 -2.54
CA THR A 45 5.61 -5.19 -1.70
C THR A 45 4.19 -5.36 -1.14
N THR A 46 3.89 -6.56 -0.67
CA THR A 46 2.62 -6.82 0.01
C THR A 46 2.76 -6.50 1.50
N VAL A 47 1.81 -5.74 2.03
CA VAL A 47 1.73 -5.33 3.43
C VAL A 47 0.55 -6.03 4.08
N ASP A 48 0.78 -6.72 5.19
CA ASP A 48 -0.26 -7.41 5.94
C ASP A 48 -0.99 -6.43 6.87
N LEU A 49 -2.22 -6.10 6.51
CA LEU A 49 -3.06 -5.16 7.24
C LEU A 49 -3.96 -5.86 8.24
N ARG A 50 -4.06 -5.30 9.43
CA ARG A 50 -5.11 -5.60 10.41
C ARG A 50 -5.88 -4.33 10.73
N PHE A 51 -7.19 -4.44 10.69
CA PHE A 51 -8.08 -3.33 11.00
C PHE A 51 -9.42 -3.84 11.53
N TYR A 52 -10.15 -2.96 12.15
CA TYR A 52 -11.52 -3.17 12.60
C TYR A 52 -12.33 -1.90 12.37
N GLY A 53 -13.64 -2.04 12.47
CA GLY A 53 -14.51 -0.89 12.25
C GLY A 53 -15.97 -1.25 12.43
N THR A 54 -16.80 -0.36 11.94
CA THR A 54 -18.25 -0.56 11.88
C THR A 54 -18.75 -0.14 10.51
N PHE A 55 -19.78 -0.79 10.03
CA PHE A 55 -20.48 -0.35 8.85
C PHE A 55 -21.96 -0.06 9.14
N GLU A 56 -22.58 0.68 8.26
CA GLU A 56 -23.96 1.08 8.33
C GLU A 56 -24.71 0.54 7.12
N VAL A 57 -25.88 -0.02 7.36
CA VAL A 57 -26.76 -0.54 6.30
C VAL A 57 -28.12 0.13 6.36
N GLN A 58 -28.82 0.11 5.23
CA GLN A 58 -30.19 0.62 5.11
C GLN A 58 -30.99 -0.27 4.16
N ILE A 59 -32.29 -0.33 4.39
CA ILE A 59 -33.28 -0.75 3.41
C ILE A 59 -33.84 0.54 2.81
N PRO A 60 -33.49 0.89 1.55
CA PRO A 60 -33.67 2.29 1.10
C PRO A 60 -35.12 2.69 0.87
N ASP A 61 -35.99 1.76 0.49
CA ASP A 61 -37.39 2.05 0.12
C ASP A 61 -38.32 0.85 0.30
N ALA A 62 -39.59 1.02 -0.01
CA ALA A 62 -40.61 -0.01 0.12
C ALA A 62 -40.41 -1.19 -0.83
N GLU A 63 -39.89 -0.99 -2.04
CA GLU A 63 -39.60 -2.06 -2.97
C GLU A 63 -38.49 -2.97 -2.44
N ASN A 64 -37.42 -2.37 -1.90
CA ASN A 64 -36.34 -3.10 -1.26
C ASN A 64 -36.80 -3.76 0.04
N ALA A 65 -37.76 -3.19 0.77
CA ALA A 65 -38.37 -3.85 1.92
C ALA A 65 -39.11 -5.14 1.50
N CYS A 66 -39.82 -5.15 0.36
CA CYS A 66 -40.46 -6.35 -0.16
C CYS A 66 -39.41 -7.40 -0.54
N LYS A 67 -38.32 -7.02 -1.20
CA LYS A 67 -37.19 -7.92 -1.52
C LYS A 67 -36.58 -8.49 -0.24
N PHE A 68 -36.33 -7.65 0.75
CA PHE A 68 -35.77 -8.04 2.04
C PHE A 68 -36.67 -9.06 2.76
N TYR A 69 -37.98 -8.82 2.76
CA TYR A 69 -38.92 -9.77 3.30
C TYR A 69 -38.85 -11.12 2.56
N ALA A 70 -38.95 -11.10 1.23
CA ALA A 70 -38.99 -12.31 0.42
C ALA A 70 -37.72 -13.14 0.53
N GLU A 71 -36.54 -12.50 0.49
CA GLU A 71 -35.26 -13.19 0.42
C GLU A 71 -34.64 -13.50 1.77
N VAL A 72 -34.92 -12.70 2.79
CA VAL A 72 -34.28 -12.82 4.10
C VAL A 72 -35.22 -13.30 5.20
N LEU A 73 -36.40 -12.71 5.31
CA LEU A 73 -37.30 -13.00 6.43
C LEU A 73 -38.24 -14.17 6.19
N SER A 74 -38.76 -14.36 4.97
CA SER A 74 -39.74 -15.41 4.67
C SER A 74 -39.18 -16.82 4.77
N LYS A 75 -37.88 -16.99 4.64
CA LYS A 75 -37.20 -18.31 4.52
C LYS A 75 -36.87 -18.97 5.87
N GLY A 76 -37.41 -18.53 6.99
CA GLY A 76 -37.16 -19.24 8.23
C GLY A 76 -37.37 -18.50 9.54
N VAL A 77 -37.98 -17.34 9.53
CA VAL A 77 -38.17 -16.56 10.75
C VAL A 77 -39.62 -16.66 11.22
N ASN A 78 -39.86 -17.54 12.18
CA ASN A 78 -41.13 -17.60 12.91
C ASN A 78 -41.16 -16.68 14.14
N ALA A 79 -40.19 -15.75 14.26
CA ALA A 79 -40.13 -14.85 15.39
C ALA A 79 -41.07 -13.66 15.18
N PRO A 80 -41.75 -13.19 16.24
CA PRO A 80 -42.63 -12.03 16.16
C PRO A 80 -41.86 -10.71 15.89
N GLN A 81 -40.56 -10.71 16.13
CA GLN A 81 -39.66 -9.58 15.91
C GLN A 81 -38.26 -10.09 15.55
N VAL A 82 -37.68 -9.50 14.50
CA VAL A 82 -36.32 -9.76 14.05
C VAL A 82 -35.55 -8.45 14.02
N TYR A 83 -34.43 -8.42 14.69
CA TYR A 83 -33.52 -7.28 14.59
C TYR A 83 -32.61 -7.46 13.39
N VAL A 84 -32.60 -6.51 12.47
CA VAL A 84 -31.76 -6.57 11.27
C VAL A 84 -30.26 -6.71 11.63
N LYS A 85 -29.82 -6.13 12.76
CA LYS A 85 -28.46 -6.34 13.27
C LYS A 85 -28.12 -7.81 13.55
N ASP A 86 -29.10 -8.61 13.92
CA ASP A 86 -28.87 -10.03 14.20
C ASP A 86 -28.62 -10.84 12.92
N ILE A 87 -29.17 -10.39 11.80
CA ILE A 87 -28.88 -10.98 10.49
C ILE A 87 -27.39 -10.88 10.16
N PHE A 88 -26.76 -9.76 10.49
CA PHE A 88 -25.33 -9.53 10.30
C PHE A 88 -24.43 -10.26 11.33
N LYS A 89 -25.01 -11.01 12.29
CA LYS A 89 -24.26 -12.00 13.07
C LYS A 89 -23.96 -13.25 12.26
N ASN A 90 -24.70 -13.50 11.19
CA ASN A 90 -24.41 -14.60 10.26
C ASN A 90 -23.09 -14.31 9.52
N GLU A 91 -22.20 -15.29 9.54
CA GLU A 91 -20.88 -15.17 8.93
C GLU A 91 -20.92 -14.92 7.43
N GLN A 92 -21.96 -15.39 6.72
CA GLN A 92 -22.09 -15.17 5.29
C GLN A 92 -22.11 -13.67 4.95
N TYR A 93 -22.95 -12.87 5.64
CA TYR A 93 -23.03 -11.42 5.39
C TYR A 93 -21.73 -10.70 5.74
N LYS A 94 -21.06 -11.14 6.81
CA LYS A 94 -19.74 -10.60 7.18
C LYS A 94 -18.69 -10.93 6.13
N ASN A 95 -18.68 -12.16 5.64
CA ASN A 95 -17.74 -12.60 4.62
C ASN A 95 -17.97 -11.88 3.29
N GLU A 96 -19.23 -11.72 2.87
CA GLU A 96 -19.58 -10.94 1.67
C GLU A 96 -19.13 -9.48 1.79
N PHE A 97 -19.35 -8.85 2.95
CA PHE A 97 -18.86 -7.50 3.22
C PHE A 97 -17.33 -7.44 3.18
N MET A 98 -16.65 -8.38 3.85
CA MET A 98 -15.19 -8.43 3.87
C MET A 98 -14.60 -8.67 2.48
N GLN A 99 -15.21 -9.53 1.67
CA GLN A 99 -14.82 -9.73 0.28
C GLN A 99 -14.92 -8.42 -0.52
N SER A 100 -16.05 -7.74 -0.45
CA SER A 100 -16.26 -6.47 -1.14
C SER A 100 -15.25 -5.40 -0.68
N LEU A 101 -14.97 -5.35 0.61
CA LEU A 101 -13.96 -4.44 1.18
C LEU A 101 -12.54 -4.77 0.68
N MET A 102 -12.18 -6.06 0.59
CA MET A 102 -10.88 -6.47 0.05
C MET A 102 -10.73 -6.13 -1.43
N VAL A 103 -11.78 -6.30 -2.23
CA VAL A 103 -11.77 -5.86 -3.63
C VAL A 103 -11.57 -4.36 -3.74
N ALA A 104 -12.30 -3.58 -2.93
CA ALA A 104 -12.16 -2.12 -2.89
C ALA A 104 -10.76 -1.67 -2.44
N LEU A 105 -10.13 -2.36 -1.48
CA LEU A 105 -8.75 -2.11 -1.07
C LEU A 105 -7.76 -2.39 -2.21
N ASN A 106 -7.93 -3.48 -2.95
CA ASN A 106 -7.09 -3.79 -4.11
C ASN A 106 -7.26 -2.74 -5.23
N GLN A 107 -8.46 -2.21 -5.43
CA GLN A 107 -8.70 -1.12 -6.37
C GLN A 107 -7.99 0.18 -5.93
N LEU A 108 -7.97 0.50 -4.63
CA LEU A 108 -7.18 1.63 -4.11
C LEU A 108 -5.68 1.44 -4.32
N SER A 109 -5.18 0.22 -4.12
CA SER A 109 -3.79 -0.11 -4.42
C SER A 109 -3.45 0.09 -5.90
N ALA A 110 -4.33 -0.36 -6.80
CA ALA A 110 -4.17 -0.16 -8.25
C ALA A 110 -4.20 1.32 -8.66
N GLU A 111 -4.90 2.18 -7.92
CA GLU A 111 -4.89 3.64 -8.07
C GLU A 111 -3.62 4.30 -7.52
N GLY A 112 -2.70 3.55 -6.93
CA GLY A 112 -1.41 4.06 -6.44
C GLY A 112 -1.40 4.49 -4.97
N TYR A 113 -2.47 4.26 -4.22
CA TYR A 113 -2.50 4.62 -2.80
C TYR A 113 -1.74 3.62 -1.93
N SER A 114 -0.82 4.12 -1.13
CA SER A 114 -0.11 3.33 -0.12
C SER A 114 -0.99 3.07 1.11
N TYR A 115 -0.68 2.02 1.88
CA TYR A 115 -1.47 1.60 3.05
C TYR A 115 -1.69 2.73 4.07
N ASN A 116 -0.74 3.63 4.25
CA ASN A 116 -0.84 4.77 5.15
C ASN A 116 -1.81 5.86 4.67
N GLN A 117 -2.19 5.83 3.40
CA GLN A 117 -3.12 6.77 2.78
C GLN A 117 -4.58 6.26 2.79
N ILE A 118 -4.82 5.00 3.12
CA ILE A 118 -6.16 4.39 3.10
C ILE A 118 -7.14 5.21 3.94
N THR A 119 -6.73 5.66 5.13
CA THR A 119 -7.59 6.43 6.03
C THR A 119 -8.01 7.78 5.42
N SER A 120 -7.13 8.41 4.63
CA SER A 120 -7.47 9.66 3.93
C SER A 120 -8.40 9.42 2.72
N GLN A 121 -8.46 8.19 2.22
CA GLN A 121 -9.28 7.75 1.09
C GLN A 121 -10.55 7.02 1.53
N LEU A 122 -10.99 7.20 2.78
CA LEU A 122 -12.12 6.45 3.34
C LEU A 122 -13.42 6.62 2.54
N ASN A 123 -13.69 7.82 2.01
CA ASN A 123 -14.86 8.06 1.17
C ASN A 123 -14.78 7.28 -0.17
N ASN A 124 -13.60 7.24 -0.78
CA ASN A 124 -13.36 6.47 -2.01
C ASN A 124 -13.51 4.97 -1.72
N LEU A 125 -12.90 4.48 -0.65
CA LEU A 125 -13.04 3.10 -0.18
C LEU A 125 -14.51 2.74 0.07
N THR A 126 -15.26 3.61 0.75
CA THR A 126 -16.68 3.39 1.04
C THR A 126 -17.50 3.28 -0.25
N ASN A 127 -17.28 4.16 -1.23
CA ASN A 127 -18.01 4.13 -2.49
C ASN A 127 -17.70 2.86 -3.29
N LYS A 128 -16.43 2.47 -3.41
CA LYS A 128 -16.03 1.21 -4.06
C LYS A 128 -16.63 -0.01 -3.37
N THR A 129 -16.60 -0.03 -2.04
CA THR A 129 -17.22 -1.14 -1.29
C THR A 129 -18.73 -1.19 -1.47
N LYS A 130 -19.40 -0.03 -1.57
CA LYS A 130 -20.85 0.02 -1.89
C LYS A 130 -21.14 -0.60 -3.24
N ASP A 131 -20.37 -0.25 -4.27
CA ASP A 131 -20.56 -0.76 -5.62
C ASP A 131 -20.35 -2.28 -5.66
N GLU A 132 -19.34 -2.77 -4.97
CA GLU A 132 -19.05 -4.22 -4.89
C GLU A 132 -20.12 -4.98 -4.08
N THR A 133 -20.59 -4.44 -2.96
CA THR A 133 -21.65 -5.08 -2.16
C THR A 133 -22.99 -5.04 -2.85
N ALA A 134 -23.28 -4.04 -3.69
CA ALA A 134 -24.55 -3.89 -4.39
C ALA A 134 -24.87 -5.11 -5.25
N ASN A 135 -23.88 -5.77 -5.84
CA ASN A 135 -24.05 -6.96 -6.67
C ASN A 135 -24.79 -8.09 -5.93
N ASN A 136 -24.53 -8.25 -4.65
CA ASN A 136 -25.12 -9.32 -3.84
C ASN A 136 -26.27 -8.83 -2.95
N TRP A 137 -26.15 -7.63 -2.38
CA TRP A 137 -27.07 -7.14 -1.35
C TRP A 137 -28.29 -6.46 -1.92
N ALA A 138 -28.21 -5.83 -3.09
CA ALA A 138 -29.38 -5.20 -3.73
C ALA A 138 -30.49 -6.20 -4.04
N GLN A 139 -30.15 -7.44 -4.37
CA GLN A 139 -31.14 -8.50 -4.60
C GLN A 139 -31.90 -8.86 -3.31
N ARG A 140 -31.28 -8.65 -2.15
CA ARG A 140 -31.87 -8.87 -0.82
C ARG A 140 -32.47 -7.59 -0.23
N GLY A 141 -32.54 -6.51 -0.99
CA GLY A 141 -33.07 -5.22 -0.54
C GLY A 141 -32.21 -4.49 0.48
N LEU A 142 -30.92 -4.81 0.57
CA LEU A 142 -29.96 -4.21 1.49
C LEU A 142 -29.01 -3.27 0.73
N MET A 143 -28.67 -2.14 1.37
CA MET A 143 -27.69 -1.19 0.84
C MET A 143 -26.70 -0.80 1.94
N LEU A 144 -25.40 -0.89 1.62
CA LEU A 144 -24.34 -0.33 2.43
C LEU A 144 -24.36 1.20 2.31
N THR A 145 -24.41 1.92 3.42
CA THR A 145 -24.48 3.39 3.41
C THR A 145 -23.16 4.04 3.83
N ASN A 146 -22.47 3.48 4.82
CA ASN A 146 -21.23 4.05 5.31
C ASN A 146 -20.31 2.99 5.93
N ILE A 147 -19.01 3.31 5.98
CA ILE A 147 -17.98 2.50 6.66
C ILE A 147 -17.21 3.42 7.60
N GLY A 148 -17.14 3.06 8.86
CA GLY A 148 -16.24 3.65 9.85
C GLY A 148 -15.06 2.71 10.07
N LEU A 149 -13.86 3.12 9.67
CA LEU A 149 -12.64 2.35 9.82
C LEU A 149 -11.87 2.84 11.05
N GLY A 150 -11.50 1.92 11.91
CA GLY A 150 -10.57 2.16 13.00
C GLY A 150 -9.11 2.24 12.54
N PRO A 151 -8.15 2.33 13.47
CA PRO A 151 -6.75 2.37 13.12
C PRO A 151 -6.31 1.10 12.37
N ILE A 152 -5.53 1.34 11.31
CA ILE A 152 -4.91 0.27 10.54
C ILE A 152 -3.58 -0.07 11.18
N THR A 153 -3.35 -1.33 11.47
CA THR A 153 -2.10 -1.84 12.02
C THR A 153 -1.46 -2.83 11.05
N ILE A 154 -0.14 -2.85 11.05
CA ILE A 154 0.66 -3.80 10.28
C ILE A 154 1.46 -4.67 11.25
N SER A 155 1.82 -5.89 10.83
CA SER A 155 2.64 -6.79 11.66
C SER A 155 4.04 -6.21 11.90
N GLU A 156 4.69 -6.59 13.00
CA GLU A 156 6.06 -6.15 13.26
C GLU A 156 7.04 -6.62 12.19
N GLU A 157 6.84 -7.83 11.66
CA GLU A 157 7.63 -8.37 10.55
C GLU A 157 7.51 -7.48 9.30
N THR A 158 6.28 -7.05 8.98
CA THR A 158 6.05 -6.11 7.87
C THR A 158 6.71 -4.76 8.12
N LYS A 159 6.69 -4.26 9.37
CA LYS A 159 7.35 -2.99 9.72
C LYS A 159 8.87 -3.07 9.55
N GLU A 160 9.49 -4.18 9.94
CA GLU A 160 10.93 -4.39 9.77
C GLU A 160 11.29 -4.47 8.28
N LEU A 161 10.53 -5.23 7.51
CA LEU A 161 10.71 -5.35 6.07
C LEU A 161 10.57 -4.00 5.35
N LEU A 162 9.61 -3.17 5.75
CA LEU A 162 9.45 -1.81 5.22
C LEU A 162 10.61 -0.89 5.60
N LYS A 163 11.11 -1.00 6.84
CA LYS A 163 12.30 -0.23 7.29
C LYS A 163 13.53 -0.60 6.48
N ASP A 164 13.74 -1.89 6.23
CA ASP A 164 14.91 -2.36 5.47
C ASP A 164 14.81 -1.97 3.99
N ARG A 165 13.62 -2.04 3.41
CA ARG A 165 13.35 -1.49 2.06
C ARG A 165 13.64 0.01 2.00
N LEU A 166 13.15 0.77 2.96
CA LEU A 166 13.37 2.22 3.01
C LEU A 166 14.85 2.56 3.15
N LYS A 167 15.61 1.78 3.95
CA LYS A 167 17.06 1.92 4.05
C LYS A 167 17.74 1.60 2.72
N ALA A 168 17.34 0.51 2.07
CA ALA A 168 17.91 0.12 0.78
C ALA A 168 17.62 1.21 -0.29
N ASP A 169 16.40 1.72 -0.38
CA ASP A 169 16.06 2.81 -1.30
C ASP A 169 16.83 4.10 -0.99
N THR A 170 17.02 4.40 0.30
CA THR A 170 17.82 5.56 0.72
C THR A 170 19.30 5.37 0.37
N MET A 171 19.83 4.14 0.50
CA MET A 171 21.21 3.84 0.14
C MET A 171 21.45 3.81 -1.37
N LEU A 172 20.43 3.42 -2.15
CA LEU A 172 20.47 3.44 -3.63
C LEU A 172 20.23 4.83 -4.21
N GLY A 173 19.70 5.76 -3.42
CA GLY A 173 19.57 7.17 -3.79
C GLY A 173 20.97 7.76 -4.07
N GLY A 174 21.25 8.18 -5.31
CA GLY A 174 22.58 8.58 -5.79
C GLY A 174 23.29 9.61 -4.93
N ASP A 175 22.58 10.41 -4.15
CA ASP A 175 23.16 11.43 -3.26
C ASP A 175 23.76 10.82 -1.99
N VAL A 176 23.13 9.75 -1.43
CA VAL A 176 23.65 9.05 -0.24
C VAL A 176 24.83 8.18 -0.63
N GLN A 177 24.78 7.55 -1.79
CA GLN A 177 25.89 6.77 -2.32
C GLN A 177 27.11 7.67 -2.61
N ARG A 178 26.90 8.87 -3.15
CA ARG A 178 27.94 9.90 -3.30
C ARG A 178 28.50 10.35 -1.96
N ALA A 179 27.65 10.64 -0.98
CA ALA A 179 28.06 11.05 0.36
C ALA A 179 28.88 9.96 1.08
N MET A 180 28.47 8.68 0.97
CA MET A 180 29.22 7.55 1.52
C MET A 180 30.56 7.35 0.83
N MET A 181 30.62 7.48 -0.51
CA MET A 181 31.85 7.41 -1.26
C MET A 181 32.79 8.57 -0.89
N THR A 182 32.28 9.78 -0.81
CA THR A 182 33.06 10.96 -0.40
C THR A 182 33.57 10.82 1.04
N GLY A 183 32.75 10.33 1.96
CA GLY A 183 33.15 10.07 3.33
C GLY A 183 34.14 8.91 3.51
N ALA A 184 34.09 7.88 2.67
CA ALA A 184 35.07 6.81 2.63
C ALA A 184 36.41 7.28 2.07
N VAL A 185 36.39 8.10 1.01
CA VAL A 185 37.57 8.73 0.42
C VAL A 185 38.23 9.70 1.41
N ALA A 186 37.45 10.53 2.11
CA ALA A 186 37.98 11.46 3.11
C ALA A 186 38.67 10.71 4.28
N ARG A 187 38.03 9.65 4.78
CA ARG A 187 38.67 8.79 5.83
C ARG A 187 39.90 8.05 5.32
N GLY A 188 39.91 7.63 4.06
CA GLY A 188 41.06 7.01 3.42
C GLY A 188 42.25 7.98 3.30
N ILE A 189 41.99 9.23 2.96
CA ILE A 189 43.00 10.30 2.90
C ILE A 189 43.54 10.64 4.29
N GLU A 190 42.67 10.72 5.29
CA GLU A 190 43.05 11.00 6.69
C GLU A 190 43.92 9.86 7.28
N ALA A 191 43.55 8.60 7.00
CA ALA A 191 44.35 7.44 7.39
C ALA A 191 45.66 7.33 6.64
N ALA A 192 45.74 7.75 5.38
CA ALA A 192 46.95 7.79 4.59
C ALA A 192 47.89 8.93 5.00
N GLY A 193 47.33 10.06 5.45
CA GLY A 193 48.11 11.21 5.93
C GLY A 193 48.75 11.01 7.31
N SER A 194 48.30 10.04 8.07
CA SER A 194 48.84 9.72 9.42
C SER A 194 50.06 8.78 9.41
N ASN A 195 50.46 8.22 8.26
CA ASN A 195 51.63 7.32 8.12
C ASN A 195 52.60 7.87 7.09
N GLU A 196 53.88 8.07 7.49
CA GLU A 196 54.97 8.60 6.65
C GLU A 196 55.23 7.82 5.34
N ASN A 197 54.83 6.55 5.26
CA ASN A 197 54.91 5.71 4.06
C ASN A 197 53.57 5.44 3.36
N GLY A 198 52.44 5.97 3.89
CA GLY A 198 51.11 5.66 3.40
C GLY A 198 50.63 6.54 2.24
N ALA A 199 51.22 7.72 2.07
CA ALA A 199 50.75 8.71 1.10
C ALA A 199 50.88 8.21 -0.36
N MET A 200 51.93 7.45 -0.67
CA MET A 200 52.18 6.94 -2.04
C MET A 200 51.25 5.75 -2.38
N MET A 201 50.96 4.90 -1.42
CA MET A 201 50.04 3.76 -1.58
C MET A 201 48.58 4.19 -1.59
N GLY A 202 48.24 5.23 -0.83
CA GLY A 202 46.90 5.85 -0.83
C GLY A 202 46.54 6.48 -2.18
N PHE A 203 47.52 7.16 -2.81
CA PHE A 203 47.33 7.79 -4.12
C PHE A 203 47.18 6.76 -5.25
N MET A 204 47.90 5.63 -5.15
CA MET A 204 47.82 4.54 -6.13
C MET A 204 46.49 3.75 -6.00
N GLY A 205 46.01 3.54 -4.78
CA GLY A 205 44.68 2.93 -4.50
C GLY A 205 43.51 3.82 -4.95
N MET A 206 43.65 5.15 -4.80
CA MET A 206 42.63 6.12 -5.23
C MET A 206 42.53 6.15 -6.76
N ASN A 207 43.65 6.09 -7.48
CA ASN A 207 43.65 6.06 -8.95
C ASN A 207 43.04 4.76 -9.49
N MET A 208 43.26 3.64 -8.81
CA MET A 208 42.66 2.34 -9.14
C MET A 208 41.18 2.28 -8.84
N ALA A 209 40.74 2.88 -7.75
CA ALA A 209 39.32 3.00 -7.38
C ALA A 209 38.55 3.92 -8.32
N MET A 210 39.15 5.05 -8.73
CA MET A 210 38.56 5.95 -9.73
C MET A 210 38.44 5.30 -11.11
N ASN A 211 39.39 4.49 -11.48
CA ASN A 211 39.38 3.78 -12.79
C ASN A 211 38.39 2.60 -12.78
N ALA A 212 38.22 1.91 -11.65
CA ALA A 212 37.22 0.86 -11.49
C ALA A 212 35.77 1.46 -11.38
N GLY A 213 35.60 2.62 -10.73
CA GLY A 213 34.33 3.32 -10.65
C GLY A 213 33.81 3.83 -12.00
N ASN A 214 34.70 4.20 -12.90
CA ASN A 214 34.35 4.71 -14.24
C ASN A 214 33.81 3.60 -15.18
N ASN A 215 34.13 2.34 -14.91
CA ASN A 215 33.58 1.21 -15.67
C ASN A 215 32.25 0.69 -15.14
N VAL A 216 31.86 1.06 -13.93
CA VAL A 216 30.55 0.63 -13.29
C VAL A 216 29.47 1.67 -13.44
N LEU A 217 29.82 2.94 -13.65
CA LEU A 217 28.88 4.05 -13.79
C LEU A 217 28.90 4.65 -15.21
N GLY A 218 28.59 3.80 -16.20
CA GLY A 218 28.36 4.28 -17.56
C GLY A 218 27.22 5.29 -17.63
N GLY A 219 27.55 6.60 -17.64
CA GLY A 219 26.56 7.63 -17.89
C GLY A 219 26.76 8.97 -17.21
N MET A 220 28.00 9.46 -17.03
CA MET A 220 28.22 10.87 -16.67
C MET A 220 28.86 11.66 -17.83
N PRO A 221 28.36 12.86 -18.17
CA PRO A 221 29.05 13.74 -19.09
C PRO A 221 30.41 14.13 -18.53
N ALA A 222 31.46 13.94 -19.31
CA ALA A 222 32.83 14.28 -18.96
C ALA A 222 32.95 15.75 -18.61
N ALA A 223 33.42 16.06 -17.40
CA ALA A 223 33.89 17.39 -17.06
C ALA A 223 35.13 17.69 -17.92
N PRO A 224 35.34 18.96 -18.34
CA PRO A 224 36.47 19.35 -19.19
C PRO A 224 37.78 18.98 -18.48
N GLN A 225 38.59 18.15 -19.14
CA GLN A 225 39.93 17.83 -18.68
C GLN A 225 40.75 19.11 -18.59
N GLN A 226 41.10 19.55 -17.40
CA GLN A 226 42.21 20.45 -17.21
C GLN A 226 43.47 19.68 -17.55
N THR A 227 44.13 20.07 -18.64
CA THR A 227 45.46 19.61 -19.01
C THR A 227 46.43 20.00 -17.91
N THR A 228 46.87 18.98 -17.16
CA THR A 228 48.03 19.13 -16.27
C THR A 228 49.26 19.47 -17.09
N PRO A 229 50.07 20.47 -16.69
CA PRO A 229 51.34 20.75 -17.36
C PRO A 229 52.25 19.50 -17.27
N GLN A 230 52.67 19.01 -18.39
CA GLN A 230 53.69 17.95 -18.45
C GLN A 230 54.97 18.48 -17.81
N GLN A 231 55.43 17.80 -16.77
CA GLN A 231 56.74 18.02 -16.16
C GLN A 231 57.81 17.69 -17.20
N PRO A 232 58.78 18.60 -17.47
CA PRO A 232 59.80 18.33 -18.46
C PRO A 232 60.68 17.17 -18.05
N THR A 233 60.82 16.20 -18.92
CA THR A 233 61.80 15.09 -18.78
C THR A 233 63.20 15.66 -18.82
N PRO A 234 64.10 15.30 -17.91
CA PRO A 234 65.50 15.73 -17.95
C PRO A 234 66.18 15.19 -19.19
N GLY A 235 66.71 16.03 -20.04
CA GLY A 235 67.62 15.66 -21.11
C GLY A 235 67.17 15.96 -22.56
N GLY A 236 65.97 16.55 -22.80
CA GLY A 236 65.56 16.90 -24.16
C GLY A 236 65.74 18.42 -24.44
N TRP A 237 66.27 18.79 -25.60
CA TRP A 237 66.36 20.17 -26.08
C TRP A 237 65.54 20.38 -27.36
N LYS A 238 65.03 21.59 -27.55
CA LYS A 238 64.30 21.95 -28.76
C LYS A 238 65.17 22.73 -29.72
N CYS A 239 65.24 22.28 -30.96
CA CYS A 239 65.90 22.97 -32.05
C CYS A 239 65.09 24.20 -32.49
N SER A 240 65.77 25.21 -33.01
CA SER A 240 65.13 26.41 -33.59
C SER A 240 64.19 26.09 -34.77
N CYS A 241 64.26 24.90 -35.34
CA CYS A 241 63.33 24.40 -36.37
C CYS A 241 62.04 23.78 -35.80
N GLY A 242 61.86 23.73 -34.44
CA GLY A 242 60.68 23.22 -33.77
C GLY A 242 60.70 21.72 -33.41
N ALA A 243 61.76 20.99 -33.85
CA ALA A 243 61.88 19.58 -33.52
C ALA A 243 62.44 19.35 -32.11
N THR A 244 61.89 18.36 -31.37
CA THR A 244 62.34 17.99 -30.02
C THR A 244 63.32 16.81 -30.12
N ASN A 245 64.51 16.94 -29.53
CA ASN A 245 65.58 15.95 -29.55
C ASN A 245 65.68 15.31 -28.15
N THR A 246 65.66 13.98 -28.07
CA THR A 246 65.72 13.21 -26.83
C THR A 246 67.06 12.48 -26.61
N GLY A 247 68.09 12.83 -27.36
CA GLY A 247 69.43 12.26 -27.25
C GLY A 247 70.37 13.09 -26.36
N ALA A 248 71.15 12.42 -25.50
CA ALA A 248 72.30 13.05 -24.83
C ALA A 248 73.39 13.34 -25.85
N PHE A 249 74.09 14.47 -25.66
CA PHE A 249 75.33 14.75 -26.40
C PHE A 249 76.41 13.75 -26.05
#